data_bd530b6cf640d74e6482a0d9ec9c1cc0
#
_entry.id   bd530b6cf640d74e6482a0d9ec9c1cc0
#
_cell.length_a   1.000
_cell.length_b   1.000
_cell.length_c   1.000
_cell.angle_alpha   90.00
_cell.angle_beta   90.00
_cell.angle_gamma   90.00
#
_symmetry.space_group_name_H-M   'P 1'
#
loop_
_entity.id
_entity.type
_entity.pdbx_description
1 polymer ?
#
loop_
_entity_poly.entity_id
_entity_poly.type
_entity_poly.pdbx_seq_one_letter_code
_entity_poly.pdbx_strand_id
1 'polypeptide(L)'
;VPALIKLFRDSSKIVRETAGTALICIGQPSVNPLVEALKDKDFVVRCHAARALGGMTTDYQIGRTWVRDANVVDALIATLKDPDRAVREDATIALGMIGDSRAIDALLEAMKDGVVKRHAIASLGMIGDPRALPAVLDALKGKGIKQEGTPTPGCIVSEDAFIKEAAATALGQFRDPSVIPDLIMLLKDGVLREKAAQALTVIGDTAIEPLIAFLYDPKASEVEAEGERVLSYASVRLTAKDALRLIVLETLETLGWSPPAEEVQISSSKADNLRVDRPLGDTGRFGPSGDVAKSS
;
A
#
# COMPACT_ATOMS: atom_id res chain seq x y z
N VAL A 1 15.69 24.61 -9.76
CA VAL A 1 15.12 23.98 -8.58
C VAL A 1 14.43 25.02 -7.68
N PRO A 2 15.06 26.10 -7.19
CA PRO A 2 14.41 27.04 -6.26
C PRO A 2 13.14 27.71 -6.81
N ALA A 3 13.10 28.01 -8.12
CA ALA A 3 11.90 28.56 -8.76
C ALA A 3 10.72 27.58 -8.74
N LEU A 4 10.96 26.29 -8.95
CA LEU A 4 9.92 25.25 -8.89
C LEU A 4 9.38 25.08 -7.45
N ILE A 5 10.25 25.15 -6.42
CA ILE A 5 9.81 25.06 -5.03
C ILE A 5 8.91 26.26 -4.66
N LYS A 6 9.16 27.45 -5.23
CA LYS A 6 8.27 28.61 -5.03
C LYS A 6 6.86 28.38 -5.57
N LEU A 7 6.71 27.56 -6.64
CA LEU A 7 5.41 27.19 -7.20
C LEU A 7 4.58 26.30 -6.27
N PHE A 8 5.15 25.72 -5.22
CA PHE A 8 4.35 25.04 -4.18
C PHE A 8 3.39 25.97 -3.44
N ARG A 9 3.59 27.30 -3.53
CA ARG A 9 2.65 28.31 -3.00
C ARG A 9 1.62 28.79 -4.01
N ASP A 10 1.61 28.24 -5.23
CA ASP A 10 0.62 28.64 -6.23
C ASP A 10 -0.79 28.28 -5.79
N SER A 11 -1.77 29.12 -6.11
CA SER A 11 -3.18 28.88 -5.81
C SER A 11 -3.72 27.65 -6.54
N SER A 12 -3.23 27.38 -7.75
CA SER A 12 -3.63 26.23 -8.55
C SER A 12 -2.98 24.94 -8.05
N LYS A 13 -3.81 23.95 -7.69
CA LYS A 13 -3.35 22.60 -7.32
C LYS A 13 -2.53 21.96 -8.44
N ILE A 14 -2.95 22.15 -9.70
CA ILE A 14 -2.27 21.58 -10.87
C ILE A 14 -0.84 22.13 -10.98
N VAL A 15 -0.65 23.44 -10.75
CA VAL A 15 0.69 24.06 -10.80
C VAL A 15 1.58 23.47 -9.71
N ARG A 16 1.06 23.35 -8.47
CA ARG A 16 1.82 22.74 -7.37
C ARG A 16 2.24 21.29 -7.65
N GLU A 17 1.32 20.47 -8.16
CA GLU A 17 1.57 19.06 -8.48
C GLU A 17 2.56 18.93 -9.65
N THR A 18 2.41 19.74 -10.70
CA THR A 18 3.33 19.76 -11.84
C THR A 18 4.74 20.18 -11.42
N ALA A 19 4.87 21.15 -10.52
CA ALA A 19 6.15 21.55 -9.96
C ALA A 19 6.81 20.41 -9.17
N GLY A 20 6.03 19.67 -8.39
CA GLY A 20 6.51 18.47 -7.68
C GLY A 20 7.03 17.40 -8.64
N THR A 21 6.24 17.07 -9.67
CA THR A 21 6.65 16.10 -10.71
C THR A 21 7.93 16.56 -11.43
N ALA A 22 8.05 17.84 -11.78
CA ALA A 22 9.25 18.38 -12.38
C ALA A 22 10.49 18.23 -11.48
N LEU A 23 10.33 18.45 -10.16
CA LEU A 23 11.41 18.27 -9.18
C LEU A 23 11.82 16.80 -9.05
N ILE A 24 10.85 15.87 -9.10
CA ILE A 24 11.11 14.43 -9.13
C ILE A 24 11.91 14.07 -10.39
N CYS A 25 11.51 14.56 -11.57
CA CYS A 25 12.24 14.32 -12.82
C CYS A 25 13.66 14.91 -12.84
N ILE A 26 13.89 16.03 -12.15
CA ILE A 26 15.25 16.61 -12.00
C ILE A 26 16.13 15.69 -11.14
N GLY A 27 15.57 14.96 -10.19
CA GLY A 27 16.28 13.98 -9.38
C GLY A 27 17.23 14.60 -8.34
N GLN A 28 18.44 14.04 -8.22
CA GLN A 28 19.42 14.36 -7.17
C GLN A 28 19.65 15.86 -6.92
N PRO A 29 19.72 16.74 -7.92
CA PRO A 29 19.89 18.19 -7.68
C PRO A 29 18.75 18.83 -6.90
N SER A 30 17.57 18.18 -6.82
CA SER A 30 16.40 18.69 -6.09
C SER A 30 16.36 18.23 -4.64
N VAL A 31 17.09 17.20 -4.26
CA VAL A 31 17.02 16.55 -2.92
C VAL A 31 17.29 17.53 -1.80
N ASN A 32 18.48 18.14 -1.75
CA ASN A 32 18.82 19.07 -0.67
C ASN A 32 17.89 20.28 -0.59
N PRO A 33 17.54 20.96 -1.71
CA PRO A 33 16.53 22.01 -1.69
C PRO A 33 15.16 21.57 -1.17
N LEU A 34 14.73 20.32 -1.44
CA LEU A 34 13.47 19.77 -0.91
C LEU A 34 13.57 19.46 0.60
N VAL A 35 14.71 18.94 1.07
CA VAL A 35 14.97 18.75 2.52
C VAL A 35 14.89 20.08 3.26
N GLU A 36 15.43 21.16 2.71
CA GLU A 36 15.26 22.50 3.32
C GLU A 36 13.80 22.98 3.25
N ALA A 37 13.07 22.66 2.18
CA ALA A 37 11.66 23.02 2.04
C ALA A 37 10.75 22.30 3.06
N LEU A 38 11.16 21.17 3.65
CA LEU A 38 10.47 20.54 4.79
C LEU A 38 10.40 21.42 6.03
N LYS A 39 11.25 22.45 6.12
CA LYS A 39 11.29 23.43 7.24
C LYS A 39 10.56 24.72 6.94
N ASP A 40 9.88 24.81 5.78
CA ASP A 40 9.20 26.04 5.36
C ASP A 40 8.05 26.39 6.33
N LYS A 41 7.82 27.68 6.52
CA LYS A 41 6.71 28.17 7.36
C LYS A 41 5.33 27.79 6.84
N ASP A 42 5.21 27.63 5.52
CA ASP A 42 3.98 27.26 4.84
C ASP A 42 3.84 25.73 4.80
N PHE A 43 2.79 25.21 5.44
CA PHE A 43 2.54 23.77 5.48
C PHE A 43 2.33 23.16 4.08
N VAL A 44 1.79 23.93 3.12
CA VAL A 44 1.59 23.47 1.75
C VAL A 44 2.94 23.17 1.09
N VAL A 45 3.96 24.00 1.33
CA VAL A 45 5.32 23.78 0.84
C VAL A 45 5.91 22.53 1.49
N ARG A 46 5.75 22.36 2.81
CA ARG A 46 6.24 21.17 3.53
C ARG A 46 5.59 19.89 3.02
N CYS A 47 4.26 19.88 2.80
CA CYS A 47 3.53 18.74 2.21
C CYS A 47 4.10 18.36 0.84
N HIS A 48 4.20 19.33 -0.06
CA HIS A 48 4.69 19.04 -1.41
C HIS A 48 6.16 18.63 -1.43
N ALA A 49 6.98 19.15 -0.50
CA ALA A 49 8.37 18.73 -0.34
C ALA A 49 8.46 17.26 0.12
N ALA A 50 7.69 16.86 1.14
CA ALA A 50 7.65 15.47 1.62
C ALA A 50 7.19 14.52 0.52
N ARG A 51 6.11 14.89 -0.19
CA ARG A 51 5.57 14.09 -1.31
C ARG A 51 6.55 13.95 -2.47
N ALA A 52 7.25 15.04 -2.84
CA ALA A 52 8.26 14.99 -3.89
C ALA A 52 9.44 14.09 -3.50
N LEU A 53 9.93 14.18 -2.25
CA LEU A 53 10.99 13.30 -1.75
C LEU A 53 10.58 11.83 -1.77
N GLY A 54 9.36 11.50 -1.35
CA GLY A 54 8.81 10.14 -1.45
C GLY A 54 8.73 9.64 -2.89
N GLY A 55 8.29 10.51 -3.82
CA GLY A 55 8.16 10.17 -5.25
C GLY A 55 9.50 9.97 -5.98
N MET A 56 10.62 10.37 -5.39
CA MET A 56 11.96 10.18 -5.97
C MET A 56 12.55 8.80 -5.73
N THR A 57 11.79 7.85 -5.24
CA THR A 57 12.29 6.52 -4.82
C THR A 57 12.79 5.66 -5.96
N THR A 58 12.25 5.86 -7.17
CA THR A 58 12.62 5.09 -8.36
C THR A 58 12.79 6.00 -9.58
N ASP A 59 13.96 5.96 -10.18
CA ASP A 59 14.10 6.39 -11.56
C ASP A 59 13.67 5.23 -12.46
N TYR A 60 12.49 5.34 -13.06
CA TYR A 60 11.94 4.33 -13.97
C TYR A 60 12.82 4.09 -15.22
N GLN A 61 13.72 5.00 -15.55
CA GLN A 61 14.58 4.89 -16.74
C GLN A 61 15.92 4.21 -16.45
N ILE A 62 16.47 4.34 -15.25
CA ILE A 62 17.83 3.86 -14.92
C ILE A 62 17.89 3.01 -13.63
N GLY A 63 16.77 2.70 -13.00
CA GLY A 63 16.71 1.83 -11.80
C GLY A 63 17.51 2.35 -10.59
N ARG A 64 17.79 3.64 -10.51
CA ARG A 64 18.52 4.25 -9.39
C ARG A 64 17.57 4.82 -8.37
N THR A 65 17.79 4.44 -7.12
CA THR A 65 17.12 5.04 -5.95
C THR A 65 17.88 6.32 -5.55
N TRP A 66 17.28 7.49 -5.82
CA TRP A 66 17.92 8.78 -5.54
C TRP A 66 17.95 9.16 -4.05
N VAL A 67 17.14 8.52 -3.20
CA VAL A 67 16.76 9.09 -1.90
C VAL A 67 17.08 8.19 -0.71
N ARG A 68 17.97 7.20 -0.86
CA ARG A 68 18.53 6.49 0.31
C ARG A 68 19.62 7.30 1.03
N ASP A 69 19.63 8.64 0.83
CA ASP A 69 20.48 9.53 1.59
C ASP A 69 19.99 9.57 3.05
N ALA A 70 20.89 9.33 3.98
CA ALA A 70 20.60 9.38 5.41
C ALA A 70 19.90 10.69 5.82
N ASN A 71 20.31 11.80 5.24
CA ASN A 71 19.77 13.12 5.53
C ASN A 71 18.27 13.25 5.17
N VAL A 72 17.82 12.59 4.10
CA VAL A 72 16.41 12.63 3.68
C VAL A 72 15.53 11.85 4.64
N VAL A 73 15.95 10.64 4.99
CA VAL A 73 15.22 9.78 5.93
C VAL A 73 15.12 10.46 7.28
N ASP A 74 16.22 11.00 7.81
CA ASP A 74 16.26 11.68 9.09
C ASP A 74 15.38 12.96 9.09
N ALA A 75 15.38 13.71 7.99
CA ALA A 75 14.53 14.89 7.84
C ALA A 75 13.03 14.52 7.79
N LEU A 76 12.66 13.45 7.09
CA LEU A 76 11.28 12.95 7.04
C LEU A 76 10.85 12.37 8.39
N ILE A 77 11.72 11.66 9.10
CA ILE A 77 11.46 11.19 10.48
C ILE A 77 11.17 12.41 11.40
N ALA A 78 11.95 13.47 11.31
CA ALA A 78 11.68 14.69 12.07
C ALA A 78 10.33 15.32 11.69
N THR A 79 9.94 15.24 10.42
CA THR A 79 8.68 15.77 9.88
C THR A 79 7.45 14.98 10.37
N LEU A 80 7.59 13.74 10.87
CA LEU A 80 6.49 13.01 11.51
C LEU A 80 5.94 13.73 12.76
N LYS A 81 6.66 14.70 13.31
CA LYS A 81 6.25 15.52 14.45
C LYS A 81 5.73 16.90 14.04
N ASP A 82 5.47 17.14 12.77
CA ASP A 82 4.97 18.40 12.26
C ASP A 82 3.61 18.76 12.92
N PRO A 83 3.37 20.03 13.28
CA PRO A 83 2.10 20.44 13.84
C PRO A 83 0.93 20.23 12.87
N ASP A 84 1.17 20.32 11.56
CA ASP A 84 0.13 20.13 10.55
C ASP A 84 -0.07 18.63 10.24
N ARG A 85 -1.34 18.21 10.26
CA ARG A 85 -1.75 16.83 9.99
C ARG A 85 -1.30 16.34 8.60
N ALA A 86 -1.55 17.16 7.58
CA ALA A 86 -1.28 16.74 6.19
C ALA A 86 0.21 16.56 5.94
N VAL A 87 1.06 17.37 6.61
CA VAL A 87 2.51 17.21 6.55
C VAL A 87 2.95 15.89 7.18
N ARG A 88 2.37 15.50 8.34
CA ARG A 88 2.68 14.23 8.98
C ARG A 88 2.24 13.04 8.11
N GLU A 89 1.05 13.13 7.47
CA GLU A 89 0.56 12.10 6.54
C GLU A 89 1.51 11.93 5.34
N ASP A 90 1.87 13.03 4.68
CA ASP A 90 2.76 13.01 3.51
C ASP A 90 4.17 12.49 3.88
N ALA A 91 4.72 12.87 5.04
CA ALA A 91 6.00 12.37 5.54
C ALA A 91 5.95 10.86 5.83
N THR A 92 4.85 10.38 6.42
CA THR A 92 4.63 8.96 6.71
C THR A 92 4.62 8.15 5.43
N ILE A 93 3.87 8.58 4.43
CA ILE A 93 3.80 7.92 3.11
C ILE A 93 5.17 7.95 2.42
N ALA A 94 5.87 9.08 2.46
CA ALA A 94 7.19 9.23 1.86
C ALA A 94 8.21 8.24 2.44
N LEU A 95 8.22 8.04 3.76
CA LEU A 95 9.08 7.06 4.43
C LEU A 95 8.78 5.62 3.99
N GLY A 96 7.49 5.28 3.83
CA GLY A 96 7.09 3.99 3.30
C GLY A 96 7.58 3.76 1.87
N MET A 97 7.43 4.77 1.00
CA MET A 97 7.90 4.72 -0.39
C MET A 97 9.43 4.59 -0.49
N ILE A 98 10.19 5.26 0.39
CA ILE A 98 11.66 5.16 0.45
C ILE A 98 12.09 3.76 0.89
N GLY A 99 11.35 3.10 1.75
CA GLY A 99 11.60 1.73 2.16
C GLY A 99 12.85 1.55 3.03
N ASP A 100 13.30 2.59 3.74
CA ASP A 100 14.47 2.51 4.60
C ASP A 100 14.11 2.04 6.01
N SER A 101 14.75 0.96 6.46
CA SER A 101 14.47 0.33 7.77
C SER A 101 14.79 1.22 8.99
N ARG A 102 15.53 2.32 8.83
CA ARG A 102 15.75 3.32 9.89
C ARG A 102 14.47 4.04 10.30
N ALA A 103 13.46 4.08 9.41
CA ALA A 103 12.17 4.71 9.71
C ALA A 103 11.26 3.87 10.62
N ILE A 104 11.56 2.59 10.84
CA ILE A 104 10.67 1.64 11.53
C ILE A 104 10.26 2.15 12.91
N ASP A 105 11.20 2.51 13.77
CA ASP A 105 10.89 2.91 15.14
C ASP A 105 10.05 4.19 15.18
N ALA A 106 10.33 5.13 14.27
CA ALA A 106 9.57 6.37 14.14
C ALA A 106 8.15 6.13 13.60
N LEU A 107 7.98 5.19 12.67
CA LEU A 107 6.68 4.80 12.14
C LEU A 107 5.85 4.03 13.18
N LEU A 108 6.49 3.16 13.98
CA LEU A 108 5.84 2.49 15.11
C LEU A 108 5.33 3.50 16.14
N GLU A 109 6.09 4.55 16.42
CA GLU A 109 5.63 5.65 17.28
C GLU A 109 4.49 6.45 16.63
N ALA A 110 4.57 6.72 15.32
CA ALA A 110 3.53 7.39 14.56
C ALA A 110 2.20 6.62 14.55
N MET A 111 2.21 5.30 14.70
CA MET A 111 0.97 4.51 14.86
C MET A 111 0.14 4.90 16.09
N LYS A 112 0.72 5.59 17.08
CA LYS A 112 -0.02 6.09 18.26
C LYS A 112 -0.85 7.34 17.94
N ASP A 113 -0.51 8.06 16.89
CA ASP A 113 -1.31 9.17 16.37
C ASP A 113 -2.44 8.60 15.49
N GLY A 114 -3.68 8.66 15.97
CA GLY A 114 -4.85 8.13 15.26
C GLY A 114 -4.99 8.69 13.84
N VAL A 115 -4.52 9.91 13.62
CA VAL A 115 -4.58 10.61 12.33
C VAL A 115 -3.74 9.92 11.25
N VAL A 116 -2.51 9.53 11.58
CA VAL A 116 -1.57 8.94 10.61
C VAL A 116 -1.46 7.43 10.74
N LYS A 117 -2.13 6.82 11.74
CA LYS A 117 -2.03 5.39 12.05
C LYS A 117 -2.17 4.49 10.84
N ARG A 118 -3.20 4.72 10.03
CA ARG A 118 -3.43 3.94 8.81
C ARG A 118 -2.27 4.03 7.83
N HIS A 119 -1.74 5.24 7.62
CA HIS A 119 -0.61 5.46 6.73
C HIS A 119 0.68 4.85 7.28
N ALA A 120 0.89 4.93 8.61
CA ALA A 120 2.05 4.32 9.26
C ALA A 120 2.03 2.79 9.10
N ILE A 121 0.87 2.13 9.28
CA ILE A 121 0.72 0.69 9.05
C ILE A 121 1.04 0.33 7.60
N ALA A 122 0.49 1.06 6.63
CA ALA A 122 0.76 0.82 5.22
C ALA A 122 2.25 1.00 4.89
N SER A 123 2.88 2.04 5.43
CA SER A 123 4.31 2.33 5.24
C SER A 123 5.20 1.25 5.87
N LEU A 124 4.85 0.73 7.05
CA LEU A 124 5.55 -0.40 7.67
C LEU A 124 5.46 -1.67 6.81
N GLY A 125 4.30 -1.92 6.21
CA GLY A 125 4.13 -3.01 5.24
C GLY A 125 5.00 -2.81 3.99
N MET A 126 5.06 -1.60 3.42
CA MET A 126 5.90 -1.29 2.26
C MET A 126 7.40 -1.49 2.55
N ILE A 127 7.85 -1.16 3.77
CA ILE A 127 9.23 -1.40 4.20
C ILE A 127 9.49 -2.91 4.37
N GLY A 128 8.51 -3.67 4.86
CA GLY A 128 8.58 -5.12 4.99
C GLY A 128 9.56 -5.63 6.07
N ASP A 129 9.97 -4.78 7.01
CA ASP A 129 10.88 -5.18 8.08
C ASP A 129 10.14 -5.99 9.16
N PRO A 130 10.59 -7.22 9.49
CA PRO A 130 9.90 -8.10 10.46
C PRO A 130 9.68 -7.49 11.84
N ARG A 131 10.47 -6.50 12.25
CA ARG A 131 10.30 -5.79 13.53
C ARG A 131 8.92 -5.14 13.68
N ALA A 132 8.30 -4.77 12.57
CA ALA A 132 6.98 -4.13 12.56
C ALA A 132 5.81 -5.14 12.65
N LEU A 133 6.06 -6.41 12.34
CA LEU A 133 5.03 -7.44 12.23
C LEU A 133 4.12 -7.56 13.49
N PRO A 134 4.67 -7.61 14.72
CA PRO A 134 3.83 -7.70 15.92
C PRO A 134 2.87 -6.51 16.09
N ALA A 135 3.34 -5.30 15.80
CA ALA A 135 2.53 -4.09 15.93
C ALA A 135 1.40 -4.03 14.88
N VAL A 136 1.68 -4.48 13.66
CA VAL A 136 0.68 -4.57 12.59
C VAL A 136 -0.36 -5.65 12.89
N LEU A 137 0.04 -6.80 13.45
CA LEU A 137 -0.87 -7.84 13.94
C LEU A 137 -1.77 -7.34 15.07
N ASP A 138 -1.23 -6.58 16.03
CA ASP A 138 -2.01 -5.98 17.11
C ASP A 138 -3.02 -4.95 16.56
N ALA A 139 -2.64 -4.18 15.53
CA ALA A 139 -3.56 -3.27 14.86
C ALA A 139 -4.70 -4.01 14.15
N LEU A 140 -4.40 -5.15 13.50
CA LEU A 140 -5.42 -6.00 12.89
C LEU A 140 -6.43 -6.52 13.93
N LYS A 141 -5.93 -6.95 15.10
CA LYS A 141 -6.76 -7.48 16.21
C LYS A 141 -7.48 -6.38 17.00
N GLY A 142 -7.40 -5.12 16.56
CA GLY A 142 -8.04 -3.98 17.22
C GLY A 142 -7.43 -3.60 18.57
N LYS A 143 -6.27 -4.14 18.91
CA LYS A 143 -5.59 -3.77 20.16
C LYS A 143 -5.04 -2.36 20.07
N GLY A 144 -5.30 -1.56 21.10
CA GLY A 144 -4.81 -0.18 21.19
C GLY A 144 -5.57 0.84 20.35
N ILE A 145 -6.74 0.50 19.81
CA ILE A 145 -7.65 1.45 19.18
C ILE A 145 -8.53 2.01 20.30
N LYS A 146 -8.20 3.20 20.77
CA LYS A 146 -9.14 3.98 21.57
C LYS A 146 -10.21 4.49 20.62
N GLN A 147 -11.46 4.14 20.87
CA GLN A 147 -12.61 4.76 20.21
C GLN A 147 -12.73 6.22 20.69
N GLU A 148 -11.88 7.10 20.21
CA GLU A 148 -12.02 8.54 20.38
C GLU A 148 -12.57 9.11 19.07
N GLY A 149 -13.88 9.14 18.97
CA GLY A 149 -14.58 9.80 17.88
C GLY A 149 -16.00 9.29 17.75
N THR A 150 -16.99 10.18 17.94
CA THR A 150 -18.35 9.93 17.50
C THR A 150 -18.34 9.60 16.02
N PRO A 151 -19.04 8.53 15.57
CA PRO A 151 -19.16 8.23 14.15
C PRO A 151 -19.66 9.49 13.42
N THR A 152 -18.94 9.94 12.44
CA THR A 152 -19.40 11.03 11.56
C THR A 152 -20.73 10.58 10.92
N PRO A 153 -21.83 11.31 11.12
CA PRO A 153 -23.10 10.93 10.53
C PRO A 153 -22.95 10.80 9.01
N GLY A 154 -23.21 9.61 8.47
CA GLY A 154 -23.11 9.33 7.03
C GLY A 154 -21.90 8.48 6.60
N CYS A 155 -20.94 8.17 7.48
CA CYS A 155 -19.85 7.25 7.16
C CYS A 155 -20.28 5.81 7.50
N ILE A 156 -20.42 4.97 6.49
CA ILE A 156 -20.89 3.57 6.63
C ILE A 156 -19.77 2.66 7.16
N VAL A 157 -18.52 3.11 7.11
CA VAL A 157 -17.33 2.34 7.50
C VAL A 157 -16.64 3.04 8.67
N SER A 158 -16.39 2.32 9.76
CA SER A 158 -15.67 2.85 10.91
C SER A 158 -14.18 3.05 10.58
N GLU A 159 -13.53 4.03 11.22
CA GLU A 159 -12.09 4.25 11.08
C GLU A 159 -11.29 2.98 11.43
N ASP A 160 -11.80 2.18 12.35
CA ASP A 160 -11.27 0.87 12.73
C ASP A 160 -11.21 -0.11 11.54
N ALA A 161 -12.22 -0.11 10.68
CA ALA A 161 -12.22 -0.96 9.49
C ALA A 161 -11.11 -0.57 8.50
N PHE A 162 -10.88 0.73 8.27
CA PHE A 162 -9.77 1.19 7.42
C PHE A 162 -8.40 0.85 7.99
N ILE A 163 -8.24 0.88 9.33
CA ILE A 163 -7.01 0.46 9.99
C ILE A 163 -6.78 -1.05 9.79
N LYS A 164 -7.83 -1.87 9.96
CA LYS A 164 -7.75 -3.31 9.74
C LYS A 164 -7.48 -3.68 8.28
N GLU A 165 -8.08 -2.96 7.32
CA GLU A 165 -7.78 -3.13 5.89
C GLU A 165 -6.30 -2.84 5.58
N ALA A 166 -5.77 -1.72 6.11
CA ALA A 166 -4.37 -1.38 5.96
C ALA A 166 -3.46 -2.45 6.59
N ALA A 167 -3.83 -2.95 7.78
CA ALA A 167 -3.09 -3.99 8.47
C ALA A 167 -3.09 -5.32 7.69
N ALA A 168 -4.24 -5.76 7.17
CA ALA A 168 -4.33 -6.96 6.35
C ALA A 168 -3.46 -6.84 5.09
N THR A 169 -3.50 -5.69 4.42
CA THR A 169 -2.67 -5.42 3.24
C THR A 169 -1.18 -5.44 3.60
N ALA A 170 -0.79 -4.77 4.68
CA ALA A 170 0.59 -4.71 5.15
C ALA A 170 1.12 -6.11 5.51
N LEU A 171 0.29 -6.96 6.16
CA LEU A 171 0.67 -8.33 6.52
C LEU A 171 1.01 -9.17 5.29
N GLY A 172 0.29 -8.99 4.18
CA GLY A 172 0.65 -9.64 2.91
C GLY A 172 2.03 -9.22 2.40
N GLN A 173 2.38 -7.95 2.55
CA GLN A 173 3.66 -7.40 2.08
C GLN A 173 4.88 -7.94 2.86
N PHE A 174 4.72 -8.30 4.13
CA PHE A 174 5.79 -8.95 4.91
C PHE A 174 6.16 -10.33 4.36
N ARG A 175 5.25 -11.01 3.66
CA ARG A 175 5.44 -12.36 3.14
C ARG A 175 5.86 -13.38 4.19
N ASP A 176 5.48 -13.15 5.44
CA ASP A 176 5.79 -14.05 6.56
C ASP A 176 4.68 -15.10 6.69
N PRO A 177 5.00 -16.41 6.59
CA PRO A 177 4.01 -17.46 6.70
C PRO A 177 3.28 -17.52 8.05
N SER A 178 3.86 -16.95 9.10
CA SER A 178 3.27 -16.95 10.45
C SER A 178 1.93 -16.21 10.53
N VAL A 179 1.64 -15.29 9.59
CA VAL A 179 0.40 -14.51 9.56
C VAL A 179 -0.73 -15.21 8.81
N ILE A 180 -0.45 -16.29 8.09
CA ILE A 180 -1.44 -17.00 7.26
C ILE A 180 -2.68 -17.42 8.06
N PRO A 181 -2.57 -17.99 9.28
CA PRO A 181 -3.76 -18.34 10.06
C PRO A 181 -4.66 -17.13 10.38
N ASP A 182 -4.07 -16.00 10.76
CA ASP A 182 -4.83 -14.77 11.04
C ASP A 182 -5.55 -14.27 9.77
N LEU A 183 -4.87 -14.29 8.61
CA LEU A 183 -5.45 -13.87 7.34
C LEU A 183 -6.57 -14.82 6.87
N ILE A 184 -6.43 -16.13 7.06
CA ILE A 184 -7.48 -17.10 6.73
C ILE A 184 -8.73 -16.85 7.58
N MET A 185 -8.58 -16.51 8.86
CA MET A 185 -9.72 -16.17 9.71
C MET A 185 -10.47 -14.93 9.18
N LEU A 186 -9.76 -13.95 8.60
CA LEU A 186 -10.37 -12.77 8.00
C LEU A 186 -11.17 -13.06 6.72
N LEU A 187 -11.00 -14.21 6.08
CA LEU A 187 -11.85 -14.61 4.96
C LEU A 187 -13.32 -14.75 5.37
N LYS A 188 -13.60 -14.95 6.67
CA LYS A 188 -14.95 -14.99 7.24
C LYS A 188 -15.53 -13.58 7.45
N ASP A 189 -14.71 -12.55 7.51
CA ASP A 189 -15.14 -11.16 7.70
C ASP A 189 -15.66 -10.57 6.38
N GLY A 190 -16.81 -9.91 6.43
CA GLY A 190 -17.46 -9.38 5.23
C GLY A 190 -16.73 -8.20 4.58
N VAL A 191 -16.04 -7.42 5.38
CA VAL A 191 -15.34 -6.21 4.94
C VAL A 191 -13.89 -6.54 4.55
N LEU A 192 -13.22 -7.37 5.36
CA LEU A 192 -11.78 -7.64 5.24
C LEU A 192 -11.45 -8.81 4.31
N ARG A 193 -12.45 -9.60 3.89
CA ARG A 193 -12.27 -10.80 3.09
C ARG A 193 -11.41 -10.60 1.85
N GLU A 194 -11.72 -9.57 1.06
CA GLU A 194 -10.99 -9.30 -0.18
C GLU A 194 -9.52 -8.92 0.11
N LYS A 195 -9.29 -8.13 1.15
CA LYS A 195 -7.93 -7.76 1.55
C LYS A 195 -7.13 -8.94 2.08
N ALA A 196 -7.78 -9.83 2.85
CA ALA A 196 -7.16 -11.06 3.32
C ALA A 196 -6.80 -12.00 2.14
N ALA A 197 -7.68 -12.14 1.15
CA ALA A 197 -7.40 -12.93 -0.05
C ALA A 197 -6.23 -12.35 -0.86
N GLN A 198 -6.20 -11.02 -1.04
CA GLN A 198 -5.08 -10.34 -1.69
C GLN A 198 -3.77 -10.56 -0.93
N ALA A 199 -3.78 -10.43 0.41
CA ALA A 199 -2.62 -10.65 1.25
C ALA A 199 -2.09 -12.10 1.13
N LEU A 200 -2.98 -13.09 1.17
CA LEU A 200 -2.62 -14.50 0.99
C LEU A 200 -2.03 -14.76 -0.40
N THR A 201 -2.55 -14.11 -1.45
CA THR A 201 -1.99 -14.19 -2.80
C THR A 201 -0.57 -13.61 -2.87
N VAL A 202 -0.32 -12.48 -2.20
CA VAL A 202 1.02 -11.85 -2.14
C VAL A 202 2.02 -12.72 -1.37
N ILE A 203 1.58 -13.44 -0.33
CA ILE A 203 2.41 -14.39 0.42
C ILE A 203 2.80 -15.57 -0.48
N GLY A 204 1.89 -16.03 -1.34
CA GLY A 204 2.18 -17.02 -2.37
C GLY A 204 2.11 -18.45 -1.88
N ASP A 205 3.03 -19.30 -2.37
CA ASP A 205 2.99 -20.76 -2.28
C ASP A 205 2.79 -21.31 -0.87
N THR A 206 3.34 -20.65 0.14
CA THR A 206 3.21 -21.08 1.55
C THR A 206 1.77 -20.99 2.08
N ALA A 207 0.88 -20.27 1.39
CA ALA A 207 -0.54 -20.20 1.73
C ALA A 207 -1.38 -21.31 1.10
N ILE A 208 -0.86 -22.09 0.15
CA ILE A 208 -1.59 -23.11 -0.59
C ILE A 208 -2.16 -24.18 0.36
N GLU A 209 -1.30 -24.87 1.10
CA GLU A 209 -1.73 -25.94 2.01
C GLU A 209 -2.70 -25.46 3.09
N PRO A 210 -2.44 -24.32 3.78
CA PRO A 210 -3.41 -23.77 4.73
C PRO A 210 -4.76 -23.40 4.11
N LEU A 211 -4.79 -22.86 2.88
CA LEU A 211 -6.03 -22.57 2.18
C LEU A 211 -6.81 -23.84 1.78
N ILE A 212 -6.10 -24.87 1.33
CA ILE A 212 -6.69 -26.17 1.05
C ILE A 212 -7.31 -26.75 2.34
N ALA A 213 -6.55 -26.78 3.43
CA ALA A 213 -7.04 -27.26 4.72
C ALA A 213 -8.31 -26.49 5.16
N PHE A 214 -8.32 -25.17 5.02
CA PHE A 214 -9.48 -24.33 5.32
C PHE A 214 -10.70 -24.67 4.46
N LEU A 215 -10.52 -24.94 3.17
CA LEU A 215 -11.61 -25.27 2.24
C LEU A 215 -12.26 -26.64 2.54
N TYR A 216 -11.50 -27.55 3.12
CA TYR A 216 -11.98 -28.91 3.48
C TYR A 216 -12.37 -29.03 4.96
N ASP A 217 -12.16 -28.00 5.81
CA ASP A 217 -12.58 -28.02 7.20
C ASP A 217 -14.11 -27.90 7.31
N PRO A 218 -14.80 -28.90 7.87
CA PRO A 218 -16.24 -28.84 8.08
C PRO A 218 -16.66 -27.66 9.01
N LYS A 219 -15.79 -27.26 9.95
CA LYS A 219 -16.02 -26.15 10.87
C LYS A 219 -15.80 -24.78 10.23
N ALA A 220 -15.13 -24.72 9.08
CA ALA A 220 -14.98 -23.48 8.33
C ALA A 220 -16.35 -22.94 7.85
N SER A 221 -17.39 -23.77 7.83
CA SER A 221 -18.76 -23.40 7.48
C SER A 221 -19.51 -22.67 8.60
N GLU A 222 -19.05 -22.75 9.84
CA GLU A 222 -19.64 -22.02 10.95
C GLU A 222 -19.18 -20.57 10.91
N VAL A 223 -19.89 -19.75 10.12
CA VAL A 223 -19.79 -18.29 10.18
C VAL A 223 -20.60 -17.88 11.36
N GLU A 224 -19.96 -17.42 12.45
CA GLU A 224 -20.65 -16.84 13.59
C GLU A 224 -21.47 -15.64 13.10
N ALA A 225 -22.79 -15.77 13.17
CA ALA A 225 -23.74 -14.73 12.80
C ALA A 225 -23.84 -13.70 13.92
N GLU A 226 -22.80 -12.89 14.14
CA GLU A 226 -22.90 -11.67 14.93
C GLU A 226 -23.16 -10.49 14.00
N GLY A 227 -24.43 -10.12 13.86
CA GLY A 227 -24.91 -8.88 13.23
C GLY A 227 -25.15 -8.96 11.72
N GLU A 228 -26.31 -8.62 11.33
CA GLU A 228 -27.03 -8.24 10.07
C GLU A 228 -26.44 -8.47 8.66
N ARG A 229 -25.25 -9.04 8.47
CA ARG A 229 -24.76 -9.50 7.15
C ARG A 229 -24.33 -10.95 7.23
N VAL A 230 -25.31 -11.85 7.16
CA VAL A 230 -25.06 -13.26 6.94
C VAL A 230 -24.42 -13.42 5.57
N LEU A 231 -23.09 -13.48 5.56
CA LEU A 231 -22.36 -13.82 4.35
C LEU A 231 -22.56 -15.31 4.11
N SER A 232 -23.09 -15.64 2.95
CA SER A 232 -23.22 -17.01 2.52
C SER A 232 -21.86 -17.72 2.59
N TYR A 233 -21.78 -18.86 3.27
CA TYR A 233 -20.62 -19.77 3.24
C TYR A 233 -20.06 -19.98 1.83
N ALA A 234 -20.94 -19.99 0.83
CA ALA A 234 -20.55 -20.07 -0.58
C ALA A 234 -19.63 -18.90 -0.99
N SER A 235 -19.86 -17.68 -0.49
CA SER A 235 -19.01 -16.54 -0.86
C SER A 235 -17.62 -16.58 -0.19
N VAL A 236 -17.53 -17.10 1.03
CA VAL A 236 -16.24 -17.30 1.72
C VAL A 236 -15.38 -18.34 0.98
N ARG A 237 -16.01 -19.48 0.62
CA ARG A 237 -15.33 -20.53 -0.15
C ARG A 237 -14.93 -20.06 -1.54
N LEU A 238 -15.74 -19.24 -2.19
CA LEU A 238 -15.41 -18.71 -3.51
C LEU A 238 -14.17 -17.82 -3.44
N THR A 239 -14.12 -16.90 -2.48
CA THR A 239 -12.95 -16.02 -2.31
C THR A 239 -11.68 -16.80 -1.97
N ALA A 240 -11.76 -17.80 -1.10
CA ALA A 240 -10.63 -18.67 -0.78
C ALA A 240 -10.15 -19.47 -2.00
N LYS A 241 -11.09 -19.96 -2.83
CA LYS A 241 -10.76 -20.65 -4.10
C LYS A 241 -10.15 -19.72 -5.12
N ASP A 242 -10.65 -18.48 -5.22
CA ASP A 242 -10.12 -17.48 -6.13
C ASP A 242 -8.68 -17.11 -5.72
N ALA A 243 -8.39 -16.92 -4.43
CA ALA A 243 -7.05 -16.71 -3.93
C ALA A 243 -6.12 -17.88 -4.25
N LEU A 244 -6.56 -19.12 -3.96
CA LEU A 244 -5.79 -20.32 -4.27
C LEU A 244 -5.50 -20.47 -5.77
N ARG A 245 -6.51 -20.20 -6.61
CA ARG A 245 -6.35 -20.23 -8.08
C ARG A 245 -5.31 -19.23 -8.55
N LEU A 246 -5.32 -18.01 -8.04
CA LEU A 246 -4.36 -16.98 -8.40
C LEU A 246 -2.92 -17.38 -8.01
N ILE A 247 -2.73 -17.90 -6.80
CA ILE A 247 -1.42 -18.39 -6.35
C ILE A 247 -0.90 -19.49 -7.27
N VAL A 248 -1.75 -20.50 -7.56
CA VAL A 248 -1.37 -21.63 -8.41
C VAL A 248 -1.05 -21.18 -9.84
N LEU A 249 -1.84 -20.26 -10.42
CA LEU A 249 -1.57 -19.72 -11.76
C LEU A 249 -0.24 -18.94 -11.79
N GLU A 250 0.03 -18.12 -10.79
CA GLU A 250 1.29 -17.38 -10.71
C GLU A 250 2.50 -18.33 -10.59
N THR A 251 2.36 -19.38 -9.79
CA THR A 251 3.40 -20.42 -9.66
C THR A 251 3.62 -21.15 -10.99
N LEU A 252 2.56 -21.50 -11.70
CA LEU A 252 2.65 -22.17 -13.00
C LEU A 252 3.27 -21.27 -14.08
N GLU A 253 2.93 -19.99 -14.10
CA GLU A 253 3.56 -19.00 -14.99
C GLU A 253 5.08 -18.87 -14.75
N THR A 254 5.51 -18.88 -13.49
CA THR A 254 6.94 -18.87 -13.15
C THR A 254 7.68 -20.13 -13.61
N LEU A 255 6.96 -21.26 -13.75
CA LEU A 255 7.46 -22.52 -14.29
C LEU A 255 7.37 -22.60 -15.83
N GLY A 256 6.93 -21.51 -16.50
CA GLY A 256 6.85 -21.43 -17.95
C GLY A 256 5.55 -21.98 -18.56
N TRP A 257 4.54 -22.26 -17.74
CA TRP A 257 3.21 -22.65 -18.20
C TRP A 257 2.33 -21.41 -18.39
N SER A 258 1.61 -21.32 -19.51
CA SER A 258 0.61 -20.28 -19.74
C SER A 258 -0.78 -20.92 -19.93
N PRO A 259 -1.82 -20.36 -19.29
CA PRO A 259 -3.18 -20.90 -19.42
C PRO A 259 -3.67 -20.78 -20.87
N PRO A 260 -4.48 -21.72 -21.36
CA PRO A 260 -5.11 -21.63 -22.67
C PRO A 260 -6.01 -20.41 -22.76
N ALA A 261 -6.02 -19.75 -23.93
CA ALA A 261 -6.68 -18.46 -24.17
C ALA A 261 -8.17 -18.40 -23.78
N GLU A 262 -8.87 -19.54 -23.78
CA GLU A 262 -10.30 -19.65 -23.42
C GLU A 262 -10.56 -19.47 -21.91
N GLU A 263 -9.60 -19.78 -21.04
CA GLU A 263 -9.77 -19.61 -19.59
C GLU A 263 -9.50 -18.16 -19.10
N VAL A 264 -8.80 -17.36 -19.89
CA VAL A 264 -8.40 -15.98 -19.52
C VAL A 264 -9.61 -15.02 -19.51
N GLN A 265 -10.64 -15.27 -20.31
CA GLN A 265 -11.79 -14.37 -20.41
C GLN A 265 -12.71 -14.31 -19.18
N ILE A 266 -12.71 -15.36 -18.33
CA ILE A 266 -13.54 -15.38 -17.12
C ILE A 266 -12.87 -14.65 -15.93
N SER A 267 -11.56 -14.48 -15.98
CA SER A 267 -10.78 -13.94 -14.85
C SER A 267 -10.51 -12.41 -14.91
N SER A 268 -10.60 -11.79 -16.10
CA SER A 268 -10.14 -10.40 -16.26
C SER A 268 -10.95 -9.38 -15.46
N SER A 269 -12.26 -9.54 -15.33
CA SER A 269 -13.09 -8.56 -14.60
C SER A 269 -13.00 -8.70 -13.06
N LYS A 270 -12.58 -9.87 -12.54
CA LYS A 270 -12.43 -10.12 -11.11
C LYS A 270 -10.96 -10.09 -10.65
N ALA A 271 -10.03 -10.47 -11.52
CA ALA A 271 -8.59 -10.45 -11.23
C ALA A 271 -8.05 -9.01 -11.11
N ASP A 272 -8.63 -8.05 -11.85
CA ASP A 272 -8.24 -6.64 -11.74
C ASP A 272 -8.54 -6.04 -10.35
N ASN A 273 -9.55 -6.57 -9.66
CA ASN A 273 -9.87 -6.18 -8.28
C ASN A 273 -8.98 -6.87 -7.22
N LEU A 274 -8.29 -7.96 -7.59
CA LEU A 274 -7.44 -8.74 -6.70
C LEU A 274 -5.93 -8.48 -6.93
N ARG A 275 -5.58 -7.88 -8.05
CA ARG A 275 -4.19 -7.43 -8.28
C ARG A 275 -3.91 -6.22 -7.40
N VAL A 276 -3.09 -6.43 -6.41
CA VAL A 276 -2.41 -5.34 -5.69
C VAL A 276 -1.53 -4.63 -6.73
N ASP A 277 -1.61 -3.29 -6.80
CA ASP A 277 -0.66 -2.49 -7.55
C ASP A 277 0.76 -2.91 -7.12
N ARG A 278 1.38 -3.78 -7.93
CA ARG A 278 2.82 -4.00 -7.80
C ARG A 278 3.47 -2.66 -8.13
N PRO A 279 4.42 -2.17 -7.36
CA PRO A 279 5.29 -1.13 -7.87
C PRO A 279 5.87 -1.68 -9.18
N LEU A 280 5.54 -1.00 -10.29
CA LEU A 280 5.89 -1.36 -11.66
C LEU A 280 7.39 -1.64 -11.77
N GLY A 281 7.75 -2.89 -11.63
CA GLY A 281 9.01 -3.44 -12.08
C GLY A 281 8.70 -4.33 -13.27
N ASP A 282 9.05 -3.81 -14.42
CA ASP A 282 9.27 -4.47 -15.71
C ASP A 282 8.22 -4.25 -16.81
N THR A 283 8.52 -3.29 -17.60
CA THR A 283 8.69 -3.13 -19.05
C THR A 283 7.82 -3.98 -19.97
N GLY A 284 6.67 -3.44 -20.35
CA GLY A 284 6.08 -3.70 -21.65
C GLY A 284 6.63 -2.66 -22.65
N ARG A 285 7.41 -3.09 -23.63
CA ARG A 285 7.92 -2.32 -24.76
C ARG A 285 6.80 -1.56 -25.46
N PHE A 286 6.82 -0.23 -25.41
CA PHE A 286 6.18 0.58 -26.44
C PHE A 286 7.18 0.72 -27.60
N GLY A 287 6.95 -0.06 -28.65
CA GLY A 287 7.56 0.17 -29.95
C GLY A 287 6.94 1.42 -30.59
N PRO A 288 7.72 2.21 -31.35
CA PRO A 288 7.17 3.36 -32.05
C PRO A 288 6.36 2.89 -33.26
N SER A 289 5.04 3.10 -33.24
CA SER A 289 4.22 3.05 -34.43
C SER A 289 4.45 4.34 -35.22
N GLY A 290 5.39 4.29 -36.14
CA GLY A 290 5.39 5.18 -37.26
C GLY A 290 4.24 4.81 -38.17
N ASP A 291 3.42 5.80 -38.50
CA ASP A 291 2.93 5.98 -39.88
C ASP A 291 2.30 7.37 -39.98
N VAL A 292 3.09 8.25 -40.56
CA VAL A 292 2.60 9.52 -41.11
C VAL A 292 2.13 9.20 -42.51
N ALA A 293 0.83 9.04 -42.70
CA ALA A 293 0.24 9.05 -44.02
C ALA A 293 0.07 10.49 -44.49
N LYS A 294 0.79 10.84 -45.54
CA LYS A 294 0.54 12.00 -46.41
C LYS A 294 -0.75 11.81 -47.17
N SER A 295 -1.59 12.82 -47.21
CA SER A 295 -2.33 13.15 -48.44
C SER A 295 -2.88 14.57 -48.40
N SER A 296 -2.42 15.33 -49.32
CA SER A 296 -3.05 16.42 -50.13
C SER A 296 -3.63 17.59 -49.37
#